data_40159d0c45f2d9833a46e7e5c2229d58
#
_entry.id   40159d0c45f2d9833a46e7e5c2229d58
#
_cell.length_a   1.000
_cell.length_b   1.000
_cell.length_c   1.000
_cell.angle_alpha   90.00
_cell.angle_beta   90.00
_cell.angle_gamma   90.00
#
_symmetry.space_group_name_H-M   'P 1'
#
loop_
_entity.id
_entity.type
_entity.pdbx_description
1 polymer ?
#
loop_
_entity_poly.entity_id
_entity_poly.type
_entity_poly.pdbx_seq_one_letter_code
_entity_poly.pdbx_strand_id
1 'polypeptide(L)'
;MLLADTNLLLNKIIDDSETPFVYERTGVNIDHYMIDEFQDTSLLQWKNFKPLISNSLAGGGKNMVVGDVKQSIYRWRNSDWKLLDQQVNNDFSSLQIKQNTLDVNWRSDKNIIHFNNSFFKHAAGKLQEKLNAGIGPAGIENPNLEALKSKISHAYSDIEQHVSGNAESGHVQIQFVDKEGIK
;
A
#
# COMPACT_ATOMS: atom_id res chain seq x y z
N MET A 1 -6.52 26.94 10.41
CA MET A 1 -5.82 25.68 10.69
C MET A 1 -6.21 24.69 9.60
N LEU A 2 -5.28 24.26 8.77
CA LEU A 2 -5.53 23.31 7.71
C LEU A 2 -5.53 21.89 8.31
N LEU A 3 -6.28 20.97 7.74
CA LEU A 3 -6.31 19.56 8.17
C LEU A 3 -4.90 18.89 8.22
N ALA A 4 -3.99 19.37 7.37
CA ALA A 4 -2.59 18.95 7.38
C ALA A 4 -1.85 19.37 8.66
N ASP A 5 -2.19 20.51 9.24
CA ASP A 5 -1.54 21.04 10.46
C ASP A 5 -1.93 20.23 11.71
N THR A 6 -3.09 19.58 11.68
CA THR A 6 -3.59 18.76 12.80
C THR A 6 -2.67 17.57 13.08
N ASN A 7 -2.18 16.91 12.05
CA ASN A 7 -1.25 15.77 12.21
C ASN A 7 0.10 16.21 12.80
N LEU A 8 0.59 17.38 12.41
CA LEU A 8 1.82 17.96 12.96
C LEU A 8 1.66 18.35 14.44
N LEU A 9 0.50 18.93 14.79
CA LEU A 9 0.20 19.30 16.16
C LEU A 9 0.09 18.07 17.06
N LEU A 10 -0.63 17.04 16.60
CA LEU A 10 -0.75 15.77 17.30
C LEU A 10 0.61 15.12 17.50
N ASN A 11 1.46 15.10 16.47
CA ASN A 11 2.79 14.50 16.59
C ASN A 11 3.66 15.22 17.61
N LYS A 12 3.64 16.54 17.66
CA LYS A 12 4.34 17.31 18.71
C LYS A 12 3.85 16.98 20.12
N ILE A 13 2.55 16.82 20.30
CA ILE A 13 1.96 16.49 21.60
C ILE A 13 2.33 15.06 22.02
N ILE A 14 2.44 14.13 21.05
CA ILE A 14 2.77 12.73 21.28
C ILE A 14 4.28 12.55 21.54
N ASP A 15 5.15 13.22 20.78
CA ASP A 15 6.61 13.13 20.94
C ASP A 15 7.10 13.69 22.28
N ASP A 16 6.37 14.64 22.88
CA ASP A 16 6.73 15.26 24.17
C ASP A 16 6.27 14.45 25.41
N SER A 17 5.58 13.32 25.25
CA SER A 17 5.08 12.51 26.35
C SER A 17 5.39 11.02 26.21
N GLU A 18 5.99 10.42 27.25
CA GLU A 18 6.23 8.97 27.34
C GLU A 18 4.93 8.15 27.33
N THR A 19 3.82 8.74 27.74
CA THR A 19 2.47 8.19 27.61
C THR A 19 1.60 9.21 26.91
N PRO A 20 1.05 8.92 25.74
CA PRO A 20 0.25 9.89 25.01
C PRO A 20 -1.03 10.25 25.77
N PHE A 21 -0.95 11.25 26.61
CA PHE A 21 -2.05 11.86 27.38
C PHE A 21 -3.31 12.15 26.54
N VAL A 22 -3.14 12.36 25.24
CA VAL A 22 -4.24 12.53 24.29
C VAL A 22 -5.13 11.30 24.23
N TYR A 23 -4.59 10.11 24.42
CA TYR A 23 -5.32 8.85 24.36
C TYR A 23 -6.11 8.58 25.65
N GLU A 24 -5.58 9.00 26.80
CA GLU A 24 -6.31 8.92 28.07
C GLU A 24 -7.50 9.90 28.08
N ARG A 25 -7.36 11.06 27.47
CA ARG A 25 -8.41 12.09 27.42
C ARG A 25 -9.57 11.76 26.51
N THR A 26 -9.39 10.92 25.51
CA THR A 26 -10.50 10.51 24.64
C THR A 26 -11.46 9.56 25.37
N GLY A 27 -11.05 8.99 26.52
CA GLY A 27 -11.90 8.14 27.37
C GLY A 27 -12.37 6.85 26.69
N VAL A 28 -11.88 6.56 25.49
CA VAL A 28 -12.26 5.40 24.72
C VAL A 28 -11.09 4.43 24.72
N ASN A 29 -11.25 3.34 25.43
CA ASN A 29 -10.33 2.21 25.31
C ASN A 29 -10.71 1.42 24.06
N ILE A 30 -9.85 1.42 23.05
CA ILE A 30 -10.04 0.68 21.80
C ILE A 30 -9.14 -0.55 21.85
N ASP A 31 -9.77 -1.71 21.94
CA ASP A 31 -9.05 -2.99 22.03
C ASP A 31 -8.53 -3.47 20.68
N HIS A 32 -9.20 -3.12 19.58
CA HIS A 32 -8.87 -3.59 18.24
C HIS A 32 -8.91 -2.45 17.22
N TYR A 33 -7.86 -2.32 16.43
CA TYR A 33 -7.79 -1.36 15.33
C TYR A 33 -7.87 -2.09 13.99
N MET A 34 -8.70 -1.60 13.09
CA MET A 34 -8.75 -1.99 11.68
C MET A 34 -8.49 -0.77 10.83
N ILE A 35 -7.38 -0.76 10.11
CA ILE A 35 -6.97 0.34 9.24
C ILE A 35 -7.01 -0.16 7.80
N ASP A 36 -7.89 0.43 7.00
CA ASP A 36 -8.03 0.16 5.58
C ASP A 36 -7.31 1.22 4.75
N GLU A 37 -7.08 0.94 3.47
CA GLU A 37 -6.38 1.82 2.52
C GLU A 37 -5.02 2.32 3.05
N PHE A 38 -4.31 1.45 3.75
CA PHE A 38 -3.10 1.83 4.49
C PHE A 38 -1.99 2.38 3.58
N GLN A 39 -1.95 2.02 2.29
CA GLN A 39 -0.99 2.56 1.32
C GLN A 39 -1.10 4.09 1.15
N ASP A 40 -2.22 4.69 1.58
CA ASP A 40 -2.45 6.13 1.52
C ASP A 40 -2.06 6.86 2.82
N THR A 41 -1.56 6.11 3.80
CA THR A 41 -1.10 6.65 5.07
C THR A 41 0.25 7.34 4.91
N SER A 42 0.39 8.52 5.53
CA SER A 42 1.67 9.22 5.64
C SER A 42 2.49 8.73 6.83
N LEU A 43 3.81 8.93 6.79
CA LEU A 43 4.69 8.59 7.90
C LEU A 43 4.26 9.28 9.21
N LEU A 44 3.77 10.51 9.12
CA LEU A 44 3.31 11.27 10.28
C LEU A 44 2.04 10.66 10.89
N GLN A 45 1.09 10.24 10.05
CA GLN A 45 -0.10 9.53 10.52
C GLN A 45 0.27 8.19 11.15
N TRP A 46 1.19 7.45 10.53
CA TRP A 46 1.67 6.19 11.10
C TRP A 46 2.30 6.37 12.48
N LYS A 47 3.16 7.38 12.67
CA LYS A 47 3.73 7.71 13.97
C LYS A 47 2.65 7.97 15.03
N ASN A 48 1.53 8.57 14.65
CA ASN A 48 0.41 8.79 15.54
C ASN A 48 -0.38 7.52 15.84
N PHE A 49 -0.53 6.61 14.87
CA PHE A 49 -1.27 5.34 15.07
C PHE A 49 -0.46 4.24 15.77
N LYS A 50 0.85 4.18 15.53
CA LYS A 50 1.72 3.15 16.07
C LYS A 50 1.63 2.97 17.58
N PRO A 51 1.65 4.03 18.43
CA PRO A 51 1.51 3.90 19.88
C PRO A 51 0.15 3.28 20.28
N LEU A 52 -0.93 3.63 19.58
CA LEU A 52 -2.27 3.07 19.83
C LEU A 52 -2.30 1.57 19.54
N ILE A 53 -1.75 1.16 18.41
CA ILE A 53 -1.66 -0.24 18.01
C ILE A 53 -0.79 -1.02 19.00
N SER A 54 0.35 -0.45 19.42
CA SER A 54 1.26 -1.06 20.40
C SER A 54 0.57 -1.26 21.75
N ASN A 55 -0.19 -0.28 22.21
CA ASN A 55 -0.95 -0.36 23.46
C ASN A 55 -2.05 -1.41 23.39
N SER A 56 -2.81 -1.45 22.29
CA SER A 56 -3.81 -2.49 22.03
C SER A 56 -3.18 -3.90 22.08
N LEU A 57 -2.04 -4.09 21.40
CA LEU A 57 -1.33 -5.37 21.40
C LEU A 57 -0.84 -5.77 22.81
N ALA A 58 -0.34 -4.81 23.60
CA ALA A 58 0.07 -5.05 24.98
C ALA A 58 -1.10 -5.47 25.87
N GLY A 59 -2.31 -4.97 25.60
CA GLY A 59 -3.55 -5.36 26.24
C GLY A 59 -4.16 -6.69 25.73
N GLY A 60 -3.52 -7.38 24.78
CA GLY A 60 -4.02 -8.62 24.17
C GLY A 60 -4.97 -8.38 22.99
N GLY A 61 -5.10 -7.15 22.51
CA GLY A 61 -5.91 -6.80 21.35
C GLY A 61 -5.34 -7.37 20.05
N LYS A 62 -6.19 -7.44 19.03
CA LYS A 62 -5.84 -7.90 17.67
C LYS A 62 -6.07 -6.76 16.70
N ASN A 63 -5.05 -6.42 15.94
CA ASN A 63 -5.12 -5.31 14.98
C ASN A 63 -4.97 -5.81 13.55
N MET A 64 -5.57 -5.11 12.61
CA MET A 64 -5.50 -5.43 11.20
C MET A 64 -5.19 -4.18 10.38
N VAL A 65 -4.26 -4.32 9.46
CA VAL A 65 -3.91 -3.32 8.46
C VAL A 65 -4.17 -3.92 7.10
N VAL A 66 -4.95 -3.23 6.27
CA VAL A 66 -5.30 -3.67 4.91
C VAL A 66 -4.87 -2.60 3.93
N GLY A 67 -4.30 -3.01 2.81
CA GLY A 67 -3.90 -2.09 1.75
C GLY A 67 -3.25 -2.81 0.58
N ASP A 68 -3.04 -2.07 -0.49
CA ASP A 68 -2.37 -2.53 -1.70
C ASP A 68 -1.34 -1.48 -2.16
N VAL A 69 -0.06 -1.80 -2.08
CA VAL A 69 1.05 -0.89 -2.47
C VAL A 69 0.91 -0.39 -3.91
N LYS A 70 0.29 -1.19 -4.80
CA LYS A 70 0.07 -0.86 -6.21
C LYS A 70 -0.99 0.24 -6.41
N GLN A 71 -1.86 0.44 -5.39
CA GLN A 71 -2.92 1.46 -5.41
C GLN A 71 -2.50 2.78 -4.75
N SER A 72 -1.26 2.92 -4.30
CA SER A 72 -0.75 4.16 -3.70
C SER A 72 -0.57 5.25 -4.76
N ILE A 73 -1.54 6.16 -4.85
CA ILE A 73 -1.57 7.27 -5.81
C ILE A 73 -1.51 8.66 -5.16
N TYR A 74 -1.52 8.74 -3.83
CA TYR A 74 -1.58 10.00 -3.08
C TYR A 74 -0.23 10.48 -2.56
N ARG A 75 0.86 10.22 -3.28
CA ARG A 75 2.21 10.68 -2.90
C ARG A 75 2.30 12.20 -2.69
N TRP A 76 1.50 12.96 -3.41
CA TRP A 76 1.39 14.40 -3.26
C TRP A 76 0.76 14.85 -1.90
N ARG A 77 0.12 13.93 -1.18
CA ARG A 77 -0.35 14.08 0.21
C ARG A 77 0.60 13.48 1.23
N ASN A 78 1.85 13.20 0.85
CA ASN A 78 2.86 12.54 1.66
C ASN A 78 2.51 11.09 2.06
N SER A 79 1.64 10.40 1.31
CA SER A 79 1.50 8.97 1.50
C SER A 79 2.80 8.25 1.15
N ASP A 80 3.13 7.21 1.90
CA ASP A 80 4.33 6.41 1.68
C ASP A 80 3.99 4.92 1.68
N TRP A 81 3.91 4.32 0.51
CA TRP A 81 3.62 2.90 0.33
C TRP A 81 4.63 1.97 1.02
N LYS A 82 5.85 2.48 1.31
CA LYS A 82 6.87 1.74 2.07
C LYS A 82 6.45 1.46 3.50
N LEU A 83 5.47 2.20 4.03
CA LEU A 83 4.92 1.91 5.35
C LEU A 83 4.28 0.53 5.38
N LEU A 84 3.48 0.20 4.35
CA LEU A 84 2.85 -1.11 4.23
C LEU A 84 3.87 -2.19 3.85
N ASP A 85 4.77 -1.90 2.93
CA ASP A 85 5.76 -2.85 2.39
C ASP A 85 6.82 -3.26 3.43
N GLN A 86 7.30 -2.31 4.23
CA GLN A 86 8.48 -2.50 5.07
C GLN A 86 8.31 -2.04 6.51
N GLN A 87 7.74 -0.84 6.73
CA GLN A 87 7.78 -0.18 8.03
C GLN A 87 6.97 -0.91 9.09
N VAL A 88 5.80 -1.42 8.76
CA VAL A 88 4.98 -2.21 9.70
C VAL A 88 5.75 -3.44 10.18
N ASN A 89 6.43 -4.13 9.27
CA ASN A 89 7.25 -5.30 9.60
C ASN A 89 8.50 -4.94 10.44
N ASN A 90 9.03 -3.73 10.28
CA ASN A 90 10.16 -3.24 11.07
C ASN A 90 9.74 -2.76 12.46
N ASP A 91 8.54 -2.22 12.58
CA ASP A 91 8.02 -1.66 13.84
C ASP A 91 7.49 -2.72 14.80
N PHE A 92 7.06 -3.87 14.29
CA PHE A 92 6.55 -4.98 15.08
C PHE A 92 7.35 -6.26 14.82
N SER A 93 7.48 -7.12 15.81
CA SER A 93 8.22 -8.38 15.63
C SER A 93 7.48 -9.32 14.67
N SER A 94 8.22 -10.11 13.91
CA SER A 94 7.67 -11.11 12.99
C SER A 94 6.77 -12.16 13.68
N LEU A 95 6.94 -12.38 14.97
CA LEU A 95 6.07 -13.26 15.77
C LEU A 95 4.70 -12.66 16.04
N GLN A 96 4.55 -11.34 15.90
CA GLN A 96 3.29 -10.63 16.15
C GLN A 96 2.51 -10.36 14.84
N ILE A 97 3.15 -10.53 13.68
CA ILE A 97 2.57 -10.22 12.39
C ILE A 97 2.20 -11.50 11.66
N LYS A 98 0.95 -11.58 11.23
CA LYS A 98 0.48 -12.57 10.26
C LYS A 98 0.10 -11.84 8.97
N GLN A 99 0.84 -12.09 7.92
CA GLN A 99 0.55 -11.54 6.59
C GLN A 99 -0.31 -12.51 5.80
N ASN A 100 -1.38 -12.00 5.19
CA ASN A 100 -2.24 -12.75 4.27
C ASN A 100 -2.47 -11.92 3.01
N THR A 101 -2.53 -12.58 1.86
CA THR A 101 -2.90 -11.97 0.59
C THR A 101 -4.38 -12.24 0.32
N LEU A 102 -5.11 -11.20 -0.10
CA LEU A 102 -6.49 -11.31 -0.56
C LEU A 102 -6.47 -11.43 -2.08
N ASP A 103 -6.52 -12.65 -2.58
CA ASP A 103 -6.34 -12.97 -4.01
C ASP A 103 -7.67 -13.23 -4.74
N VAL A 104 -8.79 -13.34 -4.02
CA VAL A 104 -10.11 -13.57 -4.62
C VAL A 104 -10.83 -12.25 -4.88
N ASN A 105 -11.18 -12.00 -6.14
CA ASN A 105 -11.95 -10.83 -6.53
C ASN A 105 -13.46 -11.13 -6.51
N TRP A 106 -14.16 -10.46 -5.59
CA TRP A 106 -15.61 -10.57 -5.40
C TRP A 106 -16.40 -9.47 -6.13
N ARG A 107 -15.71 -8.49 -6.72
CA ARG A 107 -16.32 -7.29 -7.30
C ARG A 107 -16.57 -7.42 -8.80
N SER A 108 -15.65 -8.06 -9.51
CA SER A 108 -15.62 -8.05 -10.97
C SER A 108 -15.96 -9.41 -11.56
N ASP A 109 -16.53 -9.39 -12.76
CA ASP A 109 -16.83 -10.59 -13.52
C ASP A 109 -15.57 -11.23 -14.10
N LYS A 110 -15.66 -12.51 -14.43
CA LYS A 110 -14.56 -13.37 -14.87
C LYS A 110 -13.74 -12.78 -16.03
N ASN A 111 -14.42 -12.26 -17.07
CA ASN A 111 -13.73 -11.74 -18.24
C ASN A 111 -12.87 -10.51 -17.91
N ILE A 112 -13.34 -9.67 -16.98
CA ILE A 112 -12.60 -8.48 -16.50
C ILE A 112 -11.37 -8.93 -15.71
N ILE A 113 -11.52 -9.91 -14.82
CA ILE A 113 -10.41 -10.43 -14.01
C ILE A 113 -9.34 -11.06 -14.91
N HIS A 114 -9.72 -11.91 -15.87
CA HIS A 114 -8.77 -12.51 -16.81
C HIS A 114 -8.05 -11.48 -17.67
N PHE A 115 -8.78 -10.47 -18.15
CA PHE A 115 -8.17 -9.36 -18.87
C PHE A 115 -7.16 -8.62 -18.01
N ASN A 116 -7.54 -8.23 -16.80
CA ASN A 116 -6.67 -7.50 -15.87
C ASN A 116 -5.41 -8.31 -15.52
N ASN A 117 -5.55 -9.59 -15.17
CA ASN A 117 -4.42 -10.45 -14.88
C ASN A 117 -3.43 -10.51 -16.05
N SER A 118 -3.94 -10.71 -17.28
CA SER A 118 -3.12 -10.75 -18.48
C SER A 118 -2.47 -9.41 -18.79
N PHE A 119 -3.25 -8.33 -18.74
CA PHE A 119 -2.80 -6.99 -19.06
C PHE A 119 -1.70 -6.50 -18.11
N PHE A 120 -1.96 -6.56 -16.81
CA PHE A 120 -1.01 -6.01 -15.84
C PHE A 120 0.26 -6.85 -15.73
N LYS A 121 0.18 -8.18 -15.87
CA LYS A 121 1.35 -9.04 -15.95
C LYS A 121 2.26 -8.65 -17.12
N HIS A 122 1.66 -8.40 -18.29
CA HIS A 122 2.40 -8.01 -19.49
C HIS A 122 2.94 -6.58 -19.39
N ALA A 123 2.12 -5.64 -18.91
CA ALA A 123 2.48 -4.24 -18.75
C ALA A 123 3.62 -4.06 -17.75
N ALA A 124 3.57 -4.74 -16.60
CA ALA A 124 4.62 -4.68 -15.59
C ALA A 124 5.96 -5.18 -16.15
N GLY A 125 5.96 -6.30 -16.90
CA GLY A 125 7.16 -6.81 -17.56
C GLY A 125 7.74 -5.81 -18.56
N LYS A 126 6.91 -5.25 -19.42
CA LYS A 126 7.33 -4.25 -20.41
C LYS A 126 7.85 -2.96 -19.79
N LEU A 127 7.24 -2.49 -18.71
CA LEU A 127 7.69 -1.32 -17.98
C LEU A 127 9.05 -1.57 -17.31
N GLN A 128 9.25 -2.77 -16.74
CA GLN A 128 10.53 -3.14 -16.15
C GLN A 128 11.64 -3.23 -17.20
N GLU A 129 11.38 -3.87 -18.35
CA GLU A 129 12.31 -3.91 -19.48
C GLU A 129 12.72 -2.50 -19.92
N LYS A 130 11.74 -1.59 -20.07
CA LYS A 130 11.98 -0.19 -20.46
C LYS A 130 12.80 0.57 -19.41
N LEU A 131 12.50 0.37 -18.14
CA LEU A 131 13.26 0.95 -17.03
C LEU A 131 14.72 0.47 -17.06
N ASN A 132 14.93 -0.83 -17.21
CA ASN A 132 16.25 -1.44 -17.24
C ASN A 132 17.09 -0.94 -18.44
N ALA A 133 16.46 -0.79 -19.60
CA ALA A 133 17.11 -0.20 -20.77
C ALA A 133 17.54 1.26 -20.53
N GLY A 134 16.76 2.03 -19.75
CA GLY A 134 17.09 3.41 -19.38
C GLY A 134 18.23 3.54 -18.35
N ILE A 135 18.37 2.55 -17.48
CA ILE A 135 19.44 2.54 -16.45
C ILE A 135 20.81 2.27 -17.10
N GLY A 136 20.86 1.47 -18.17
CA GLY A 136 22.07 1.15 -18.91
C GLY A 136 23.18 0.48 -18.09
N PRO A 137 24.39 0.32 -18.66
CA PRO A 137 25.52 -0.31 -17.97
C PRO A 137 26.08 0.50 -16.79
N ALA A 138 25.85 1.82 -16.76
CA ALA A 138 26.34 2.70 -15.70
C ALA A 138 25.69 2.44 -14.32
N GLY A 139 24.63 1.64 -14.26
CA GLY A 139 23.93 1.31 -13.01
C GLY A 139 24.54 0.17 -12.19
N ILE A 140 25.59 -0.50 -12.70
CA ILE A 140 26.12 -1.74 -12.12
C ILE A 140 26.82 -1.48 -10.76
N GLU A 141 27.33 -0.27 -10.54
CA GLU A 141 28.08 0.05 -9.31
C GLU A 141 27.26 0.72 -8.21
N ASN A 142 25.97 1.00 -8.46
CA ASN A 142 25.12 1.67 -7.47
C ASN A 142 24.03 0.71 -6.93
N PRO A 143 24.09 0.32 -5.64
CA PRO A 143 23.11 -0.61 -5.03
C PRO A 143 21.66 -0.15 -5.15
N ASN A 144 21.42 1.16 -5.13
CA ASN A 144 20.08 1.71 -5.29
C ASN A 144 19.54 1.53 -6.70
N LEU A 145 20.39 1.57 -7.73
CA LEU A 145 20.01 1.32 -9.12
C LEU A 145 19.80 -0.17 -9.37
N GLU A 146 20.58 -1.04 -8.71
CA GLU A 146 20.39 -2.48 -8.81
C GLU A 146 19.00 -2.88 -8.27
N ALA A 147 18.58 -2.31 -7.13
CA ALA A 147 17.26 -2.53 -6.58
C ALA A 147 16.11 -2.08 -7.53
N LEU A 148 16.35 -1.12 -8.42
CA LEU A 148 15.35 -0.68 -9.40
C LEU A 148 15.14 -1.69 -10.53
N LYS A 149 16.13 -2.55 -10.84
CA LYS A 149 16.07 -3.49 -11.96
C LYS A 149 14.98 -4.57 -11.81
N SER A 150 14.50 -4.80 -10.61
CA SER A 150 13.43 -5.76 -10.32
C SER A 150 12.23 -5.14 -9.62
N LYS A 151 12.27 -3.84 -9.32
CA LYS A 151 11.29 -3.18 -8.44
C LYS A 151 9.85 -3.27 -8.95
N ILE A 152 9.63 -3.05 -10.25
CA ILE A 152 8.28 -3.12 -10.83
C ILE A 152 7.82 -4.59 -10.84
N SER A 153 8.67 -5.50 -11.30
CA SER A 153 8.34 -6.93 -11.33
C SER A 153 8.06 -7.47 -9.93
N HIS A 154 8.79 -7.03 -8.91
CA HIS A 154 8.54 -7.41 -7.52
C HIS A 154 7.22 -6.87 -7.01
N ALA A 155 6.91 -5.58 -7.24
CA ALA A 155 5.65 -4.96 -6.81
C ALA A 155 4.41 -5.58 -7.46
N TYR A 156 4.58 -6.24 -8.63
CA TYR A 156 3.52 -6.91 -9.36
C TYR A 156 3.63 -8.44 -9.37
N SER A 157 4.42 -9.03 -8.46
CA SER A 157 4.61 -10.48 -8.39
C SER A 157 3.36 -11.25 -7.98
N ASP A 158 2.50 -10.66 -7.16
CA ASP A 158 1.26 -11.22 -6.61
C ASP A 158 -0.01 -10.61 -7.23
N ILE A 159 0.06 -10.24 -8.51
CA ILE A 159 -1.03 -9.51 -9.16
C ILE A 159 -2.22 -10.39 -9.55
N GLU A 160 -2.03 -11.69 -9.61
CA GLU A 160 -3.04 -12.62 -10.09
C GLU A 160 -4.22 -12.70 -9.12
N GLN A 161 -5.41 -12.39 -9.63
CA GLN A 161 -6.65 -12.47 -8.88
C GLN A 161 -7.47 -13.68 -9.33
N HIS A 162 -8.06 -14.37 -8.35
CA HIS A 162 -8.96 -15.49 -8.59
C HIS A 162 -10.41 -15.03 -8.67
N VAL A 163 -11.17 -15.73 -9.50
CA VAL A 163 -12.60 -15.47 -9.69
C VAL A 163 -13.40 -16.09 -8.54
N SER A 164 -14.28 -15.30 -7.91
CA SER A 164 -15.12 -15.78 -6.80
C SER A 164 -16.33 -16.61 -7.23
N GLY A 165 -16.70 -16.58 -8.51
CA GLY A 165 -17.90 -17.24 -9.04
C GLY A 165 -17.72 -17.78 -10.46
N ASN A 166 -18.74 -18.50 -10.96
CA ASN A 166 -18.71 -19.16 -12.27
C ASN A 166 -19.31 -18.33 -13.41
N ALA A 167 -19.76 -17.10 -13.15
CA ALA A 167 -20.39 -16.26 -14.17
C ALA A 167 -19.37 -15.84 -15.24
N GLU A 168 -19.53 -16.36 -16.44
CA GLU A 168 -18.78 -15.95 -17.63
C GLU A 168 -19.37 -14.68 -18.19
N SER A 169 -19.21 -13.56 -17.49
CA SER A 169 -19.72 -12.25 -17.83
C SER A 169 -18.62 -11.20 -17.72
N GLY A 170 -18.97 -9.97 -18.04
CA GLY A 170 -18.05 -8.84 -18.10
C GLY A 170 -17.60 -8.54 -19.53
N HIS A 171 -17.58 -7.25 -19.85
CA HIS A 171 -17.21 -6.74 -21.16
C HIS A 171 -15.93 -5.90 -21.05
N VAL A 172 -14.98 -6.15 -21.94
CA VAL A 172 -13.76 -5.36 -22.10
C VAL A 172 -13.71 -4.87 -23.53
N GLN A 173 -13.57 -3.56 -23.71
CA GLN A 173 -13.42 -2.93 -25.02
C GLN A 173 -12.12 -2.12 -25.04
N ILE A 174 -11.30 -2.32 -26.08
CA ILE A 174 -10.09 -1.55 -26.32
C ILE A 174 -10.28 -0.75 -27.60
N GLN A 175 -10.07 0.56 -27.52
CA GLN A 175 -10.10 1.45 -28.67
C GLN A 175 -8.76 2.17 -28.80
N PHE A 176 -8.13 2.06 -29.96
CA PHE A 176 -6.95 2.83 -30.31
C PHE A 176 -7.40 4.14 -30.95
N VAL A 177 -6.92 5.25 -30.42
CA VAL A 177 -7.22 6.60 -30.92
C VAL A 177 -5.94 7.21 -31.46
N ASP A 178 -5.96 7.64 -32.72
CA ASP A 178 -4.84 8.36 -33.32
C ASP A 178 -4.68 9.74 -32.68
N LYS A 179 -3.45 10.30 -32.77
CA LYS A 179 -3.13 11.62 -32.17
C LYS A 179 -4.07 12.74 -32.61
N GLU A 180 -4.66 12.63 -33.80
CA GLU A 180 -5.62 13.58 -34.35
C GLU A 180 -7.05 13.46 -33.74
N GLY A 181 -7.35 12.36 -33.07
CA GLY A 181 -8.63 12.12 -32.42
C GLY A 181 -8.75 12.61 -30.98
N ILE A 182 -7.66 13.15 -30.42
CA ILE A 182 -7.65 13.76 -29.08
C ILE A 182 -7.96 15.25 -29.26
N LYS A 183 -9.25 15.60 -29.20
CA LYS A 183 -9.72 16.99 -29.14
C LYS A 183 -10.00 17.37 -27.69
#